data_d77db36b573cc6382f75cdf305ad43b7
#
_entry.id   d77db36b573cc6382f75cdf305ad43b7
#
_cell.length_a   1.000
_cell.length_b   1.000
_cell.length_c   1.000
_cell.angle_alpha   90.00
_cell.angle_beta   90.00
_cell.angle_gamma   90.00
#
_symmetry.space_group_name_H-M   'P 1'
#
loop_
_entity.id
_entity.type
_entity.pdbx_description
1 polymer ?
#
loop_
_entity_poly.entity_id
_entity_poly.type
_entity_poly.pdbx_seq_one_letter_code
_entity_poly.pdbx_strand_id
1 'polypeptide(L)'
;MIKTQVKALVVGGGAVGTSIAYHLGKRGWDTMLIERDELTSGSTWHAAGLLPLFNMSYATTHIHKYSVDFYKSLESETGLNAGFAVVGNLRMAQTDARMDAVSYTHLRARET
;
A
#
# COMPACT_ATOMS: atom_id res chain seq x y z
N MET A 1 -22.40 7.47 -22.22
CA MET A 1 -23.23 8.33 -21.33
C MET A 1 -22.43 8.55 -20.03
N ILE A 2 -22.18 9.80 -19.67
CA ILE A 2 -21.44 10.12 -18.43
C ILE A 2 -22.42 9.91 -17.29
N LYS A 3 -21.99 9.12 -16.29
CA LYS A 3 -22.80 8.85 -15.10
C LYS A 3 -22.81 10.10 -14.22
N THR A 4 -23.99 10.58 -13.87
CA THR A 4 -24.18 11.86 -13.13
C THR A 4 -24.43 11.67 -11.64
N GLN A 5 -24.66 10.43 -11.18
CA GLN A 5 -24.91 10.10 -9.78
C GLN A 5 -24.20 8.80 -9.42
N VAL A 6 -23.53 8.79 -8.29
CA VAL A 6 -22.83 7.63 -7.72
C VAL A 6 -22.96 7.64 -6.20
N LYS A 7 -22.80 6.48 -5.55
CA LYS A 7 -22.78 6.39 -4.08
C LYS A 7 -21.48 6.93 -3.48
N ALA A 8 -20.37 6.79 -4.20
CA ALA A 8 -19.07 7.28 -3.78
C ALA A 8 -18.34 7.93 -4.95
N LEU A 9 -17.88 9.15 -4.74
CA LEU A 9 -17.01 9.86 -5.67
C LEU A 9 -15.61 9.95 -5.05
N VAL A 10 -14.62 9.37 -5.72
CA VAL A 10 -13.21 9.47 -5.35
C VAL A 10 -12.54 10.52 -6.21
N VAL A 11 -11.94 11.51 -5.59
CA VAL A 11 -11.24 12.60 -6.28
C VAL A 11 -9.73 12.40 -6.13
N GLY A 12 -9.06 12.21 -7.27
CA GLY A 12 -7.63 11.95 -7.37
C GLY A 12 -7.29 10.50 -7.72
N GLY A 13 -6.51 10.32 -8.77
CA GLY A 13 -6.12 9.03 -9.35
C GLY A 13 -4.72 8.57 -8.95
N GLY A 14 -4.20 9.00 -7.80
CA GLY A 14 -2.96 8.48 -7.22
C GLY A 14 -3.16 7.14 -6.51
N ALA A 15 -2.10 6.61 -5.88
CA ALA A 15 -2.12 5.31 -5.18
C ALA A 15 -3.26 5.20 -4.14
N VAL A 16 -3.53 6.26 -3.41
CA VAL A 16 -4.60 6.29 -2.39
C VAL A 16 -5.98 6.24 -3.05
N GLY A 17 -6.25 7.11 -4.02
CA GLY A 17 -7.56 7.19 -4.66
C GLY A 17 -7.90 5.94 -5.46
N THR A 18 -6.96 5.40 -6.22
CA THR A 18 -7.15 4.15 -6.96
C THR A 18 -7.40 2.98 -6.03
N SER A 19 -6.67 2.90 -4.90
CA SER A 19 -6.89 1.87 -3.88
C SER A 19 -8.28 1.99 -3.25
N ILE A 20 -8.72 3.20 -2.89
CA ILE A 20 -10.07 3.43 -2.35
C ILE A 20 -11.14 3.01 -3.35
N ALA A 21 -11.02 3.45 -4.60
CA ALA A 21 -11.98 3.11 -5.66
C ALA A 21 -12.06 1.60 -5.89
N TYR A 22 -10.91 0.92 -5.93
CA TYR A 22 -10.83 -0.53 -6.04
C TYR A 22 -11.57 -1.24 -4.90
N HIS A 23 -11.26 -0.89 -3.65
CA HIS A 23 -11.85 -1.55 -2.49
C HIS A 23 -13.34 -1.26 -2.32
N LEU A 24 -13.80 -0.07 -2.71
CA LEU A 24 -15.23 0.25 -2.73
C LEU A 24 -15.95 -0.55 -3.83
N GLY A 25 -15.38 -0.61 -5.04
CA GLY A 25 -15.92 -1.41 -6.13
C GLY A 25 -15.99 -2.90 -5.79
N LYS A 26 -14.94 -3.44 -5.15
CA LYS A 26 -14.90 -4.83 -4.68
C LYS A 26 -16.00 -5.14 -3.65
N ARG A 27 -16.46 -4.14 -2.89
CA ARG A 27 -17.59 -4.24 -1.96
C ARG A 27 -18.95 -3.95 -2.60
N GLY A 28 -19.01 -3.82 -3.92
CA GLY A 28 -20.26 -3.54 -4.65
C GLY A 28 -20.77 -2.12 -4.53
N TRP A 29 -19.92 -1.17 -4.12
CA TRP A 29 -20.31 0.23 -4.11
C TRP A 29 -20.28 0.80 -5.53
N ASP A 30 -21.33 1.56 -5.85
CA ASP A 30 -21.37 2.35 -7.05
C ASP A 30 -20.41 3.53 -6.92
N THR A 31 -19.21 3.37 -7.49
CA THR A 31 -18.07 4.26 -7.28
C THR A 31 -17.63 4.88 -8.61
N MET A 32 -17.31 6.17 -8.57
CA MET A 32 -16.65 6.88 -9.65
C MET A 32 -15.34 7.46 -9.13
N LEU A 33 -14.27 7.34 -9.92
CA LEU A 33 -13.01 8.03 -9.69
C LEU A 33 -12.85 9.11 -10.75
N ILE A 34 -12.48 10.32 -10.30
CA ILE A 34 -12.13 11.42 -11.19
C ILE A 34 -10.71 11.87 -10.92
N GLU A 35 -9.96 12.11 -12.00
CA GLU A 35 -8.60 12.64 -11.99
C GLU A 35 -8.55 13.83 -12.94
N ARG A 36 -7.80 14.86 -12.60
CA ARG A 36 -7.67 16.07 -13.45
C ARG A 36 -6.65 15.90 -14.57
N ASP A 37 -5.78 14.91 -14.46
CA ASP A 37 -4.66 14.65 -15.35
C ASP A 37 -4.56 13.13 -15.58
N GLU A 38 -3.39 12.61 -15.91
CA GLU A 38 -3.16 11.17 -16.02
C GLU A 38 -3.14 10.49 -14.63
N LEU A 39 -3.58 9.23 -14.58
CA LEU A 39 -3.50 8.43 -13.37
C LEU A 39 -2.05 8.35 -12.89
N THR A 40 -1.83 8.53 -11.61
CA THR A 40 -0.53 8.48 -10.94
C THR A 40 0.44 9.63 -11.24
N SER A 41 0.09 10.61 -12.07
CA SER A 41 0.96 11.74 -12.48
C SER A 41 1.43 12.64 -11.34
N GLY A 42 0.74 12.62 -10.20
CA GLY A 42 1.11 13.42 -9.02
C GLY A 42 2.21 12.81 -8.16
N SER A 43 2.07 12.87 -6.84
CA SER A 43 3.05 12.36 -5.87
C SER A 43 3.35 10.87 -6.01
N THR A 44 2.42 10.09 -6.54
CA THR A 44 2.59 8.64 -6.75
C THR A 44 3.74 8.32 -7.70
N TRP A 45 3.91 9.09 -8.75
CA TRP A 45 5.02 8.94 -9.71
C TRP A 45 6.40 9.13 -9.06
N HIS A 46 6.48 9.94 -8.00
CA HIS A 46 7.73 10.26 -7.30
C HIS A 46 8.04 9.31 -6.15
N ALA A 47 7.16 8.33 -5.88
CA ALA A 47 7.35 7.39 -4.78
C ALA A 47 8.40 6.34 -5.12
N ALA A 48 9.21 5.97 -4.13
CA ALA A 48 10.25 4.95 -4.28
C ALA A 48 9.70 3.52 -4.45
N GLY A 49 8.40 3.30 -4.27
CA GLY A 49 7.76 2.00 -4.40
C GLY A 49 8.15 0.97 -3.33
N LEU A 50 8.64 1.42 -2.19
CA LEU A 50 9.04 0.53 -1.10
C LEU A 50 7.87 0.20 -0.17
N LEU A 51 7.68 -1.08 0.13
CA LEU A 51 6.69 -1.59 1.07
C LEU A 51 7.39 -2.31 2.25
N PRO A 52 8.01 -1.56 3.19
CA PRO A 52 8.74 -2.17 4.30
C PRO A 52 7.76 -2.74 5.33
N LEU A 53 7.93 -4.02 5.70
CA LEU A 53 7.20 -4.62 6.83
C LEU A 53 7.73 -4.15 8.17
N PHE A 54 9.03 -3.82 8.22
CA PHE A 54 9.65 -3.33 9.44
C PHE A 54 9.22 -1.88 9.72
N ASN A 55 8.45 -1.69 10.79
CA ASN A 55 8.07 -0.37 11.29
C ASN A 55 8.13 -0.35 12.82
N MET A 56 8.49 0.81 13.39
CA MET A 56 8.57 0.98 14.85
C MET A 56 7.18 1.11 15.51
N SER A 57 6.12 1.32 14.73
CA SER A 57 4.74 1.39 15.20
C SER A 57 3.99 0.11 14.88
N TYR A 58 3.39 -0.51 15.90
CA TYR A 58 2.57 -1.71 15.75
C TYR A 58 1.41 -1.49 14.76
N ALA A 59 0.67 -0.40 14.90
CA ALA A 59 -0.45 -0.08 14.01
C ALA A 59 0.01 0.06 12.55
N THR A 60 1.12 0.76 12.32
CA THR A 60 1.66 0.95 10.97
C THR A 60 2.16 -0.37 10.37
N THR A 61 2.74 -1.26 11.20
CA THR A 61 3.16 -2.59 10.73
C THR A 61 1.98 -3.41 10.20
N HIS A 62 0.83 -3.37 10.86
CA HIS A 62 -0.38 -4.06 10.38
C HIS A 62 -0.88 -3.51 9.05
N ILE A 63 -0.86 -2.19 8.86
CA ILE A 63 -1.25 -1.55 7.59
C ILE A 63 -0.27 -1.96 6.48
N HIS A 64 1.02 -1.95 6.76
CA HIS A 64 2.04 -2.38 5.80
C HIS A 64 1.90 -3.87 5.45
N LYS A 65 1.65 -4.73 6.45
CA LYS A 65 1.41 -6.16 6.21
C LYS A 65 0.22 -6.38 5.28
N TYR A 66 -0.90 -5.72 5.55
CA TYR A 66 -2.07 -5.78 4.67
C TYR A 66 -1.71 -5.35 3.24
N SER A 67 -0.96 -4.26 3.08
CA SER A 67 -0.55 -3.75 1.77
C SER A 67 0.36 -4.75 1.04
N VAL A 68 1.32 -5.35 1.73
CA VAL A 68 2.20 -6.37 1.15
C VAL A 68 1.42 -7.61 0.70
N ASP A 69 0.52 -8.11 1.54
CA ASP A 69 -0.31 -9.27 1.22
C ASP A 69 -1.26 -8.96 0.05
N PHE A 70 -1.79 -7.75 -0.01
CA PHE A 70 -2.60 -7.26 -1.12
C PHE A 70 -1.80 -7.26 -2.44
N TYR A 71 -0.60 -6.67 -2.47
CA TYR A 71 0.22 -6.64 -3.68
C TYR A 71 0.67 -8.04 -4.13
N LYS A 72 0.92 -8.97 -3.20
CA LYS A 72 1.20 -10.37 -3.53
C LYS A 72 0.05 -11.07 -4.25
N SER A 73 -1.19 -10.75 -3.88
CA SER A 73 -2.39 -11.35 -4.48
C SER A 73 -2.86 -10.66 -5.76
N LEU A 74 -2.40 -9.44 -6.02
CA LEU A 74 -2.94 -8.58 -7.06
C LEU A 74 -2.78 -9.16 -8.47
N GLU A 75 -1.64 -9.77 -8.77
CA GLU A 75 -1.41 -10.39 -10.07
C GLU A 75 -2.36 -11.58 -10.32
N SER A 76 -2.57 -12.42 -9.31
CA SER A 76 -3.51 -13.54 -9.44
C SER A 76 -4.97 -13.10 -9.57
N GLU A 77 -5.31 -11.95 -9.01
CA GLU A 77 -6.66 -11.40 -9.05
C GLU A 77 -6.96 -10.64 -10.35
N THR A 78 -5.98 -9.91 -10.88
CA THR A 78 -6.17 -9.01 -12.02
C THR A 78 -5.61 -9.54 -13.33
N GLY A 79 -4.71 -10.51 -13.29
CA GLY A 79 -3.93 -10.97 -14.44
C GLY A 79 -2.83 -9.99 -14.88
N LEU A 80 -2.60 -8.91 -14.11
CA LEU A 80 -1.62 -7.88 -14.43
C LEU A 80 -0.48 -7.89 -13.39
N ASN A 81 0.76 -7.91 -13.88
CA ASN A 81 1.93 -7.83 -13.01
C ASN A 81 2.12 -6.42 -12.48
N ALA A 82 2.06 -6.27 -11.17
CA ALA A 82 2.24 -4.98 -10.48
C ALA A 82 3.73 -4.63 -10.28
N GLY A 83 4.67 -5.43 -10.76
CA GLY A 83 6.09 -5.27 -10.52
C GLY A 83 6.52 -5.49 -9.07
N PHE A 84 5.68 -6.15 -8.26
CA PHE A 84 5.98 -6.39 -6.85
C PHE A 84 6.95 -7.57 -6.70
N ALA A 85 8.09 -7.32 -6.04
CA ALA A 85 9.09 -8.34 -5.75
C ALA A 85 9.46 -8.34 -4.27
N VAL A 86 9.57 -9.53 -3.66
CA VAL A 86 10.03 -9.69 -2.28
C VAL A 86 11.54 -9.80 -2.28
N VAL A 87 12.21 -8.68 -2.02
CA VAL A 87 13.69 -8.58 -2.06
C VAL A 87 14.33 -8.51 -0.67
N GLY A 88 13.52 -8.46 0.38
CA GLY A 88 13.98 -8.27 1.75
C GLY A 88 14.31 -6.81 2.09
N ASN A 89 14.73 -6.58 3.32
CA ASN A 89 15.12 -5.27 3.82
C ASN A 89 16.34 -5.42 4.74
N LEU A 90 17.37 -4.65 4.49
CA LEU A 90 18.57 -4.58 5.33
C LEU A 90 18.58 -3.29 6.14
N ARG A 91 18.73 -3.40 7.45
CA ARG A 91 18.90 -2.25 8.34
C ARG A 91 20.21 -2.34 9.09
N MET A 92 20.98 -1.27 9.03
CA MET A 92 22.23 -1.17 9.78
C MET A 92 21.98 -0.45 11.11
N ALA A 93 22.43 -1.05 12.19
CA ALA A 93 22.48 -0.41 13.50
C ALA A 93 23.88 0.16 13.73
N GLN A 94 23.99 1.47 13.91
CA GLN A 94 25.25 2.18 14.14
C GLN A 94 25.60 2.35 15.62
N THR A 95 24.66 2.01 16.53
CA THR A 95 24.83 2.12 17.97
C THR A 95 24.15 0.93 18.67
N ASP A 96 24.58 0.60 19.87
CA ASP A 96 23.99 -0.48 20.68
C ASP A 96 22.50 -0.23 20.94
N ALA A 97 22.12 0.99 21.27
CA ALA A 97 20.71 1.36 21.44
C ALA A 97 19.86 1.14 20.17
N ARG A 98 20.43 1.35 18.99
CA ARG A 98 19.78 1.03 17.71
C ARG A 98 19.69 -0.47 17.49
N MET A 99 20.71 -1.23 17.88
CA MET A 99 20.70 -2.69 17.77
C MET A 99 19.62 -3.29 18.69
N ASP A 100 19.50 -2.81 19.91
CA ASP A 100 18.44 -3.22 20.85
C ASP A 100 17.05 -2.95 20.29
N ALA A 101 16.82 -1.76 19.71
CA ALA A 101 15.54 -1.41 19.08
C ALA A 101 15.21 -2.31 17.89
N VAL A 102 16.19 -2.65 17.06
CA VAL A 102 16.02 -3.58 15.93
C VAL A 102 15.72 -4.98 16.43
N SER A 103 16.46 -5.49 17.40
CA SER A 103 16.26 -6.82 17.99
C SER A 103 14.88 -6.96 18.62
N TYR A 104 14.43 -5.96 19.38
CA TYR A 104 13.10 -5.94 19.98
C TYR A 104 11.98 -6.00 18.91
N THR A 105 12.15 -5.29 17.81
CA THR A 105 11.14 -5.29 16.71
C THR A 105 11.09 -6.64 16.01
N HIS A 106 12.23 -7.30 15.82
CA HIS A 106 12.29 -8.64 15.23
C HIS A 106 11.64 -9.70 16.12
N LEU A 107 11.80 -9.62 17.45
CA LEU A 107 11.13 -10.53 18.39
C LEU A 107 9.61 -10.38 18.29
N ARG A 108 9.08 -9.16 18.29
CA ARG A 108 7.64 -8.92 18.15
C ARG A 108 7.07 -9.37 16.81
N ALA A 109 7.81 -9.28 15.72
CA ALA A 109 7.36 -9.72 14.41
C ALA A 109 7.22 -11.25 14.30
N ARG A 110 7.84 -12.02 15.20
CA ARG A 110 7.70 -13.49 15.27
C ARG A 110 6.47 -13.93 16.08
N GLU A 111 5.94 -13.06 16.93
CA GLU A 111 4.78 -13.34 17.79
C GLU A 111 3.43 -13.02 17.14
N THR A 112 3.44 -12.43 15.96
CA THR A 112 2.26 -12.06 15.16
C THR A 112 2.22 -12.83 13.85
#